data_7559e1e1927a8926f9d41c80f7b1d8eb
#
_entry.id   7559e1e1927a8926f9d41c80f7b1d8eb
#
_cell.length_a   1.000
_cell.length_b   1.000
_cell.length_c   1.000
_cell.angle_alpha   90.00
_cell.angle_beta   90.00
_cell.angle_gamma   90.00
#
_symmetry.space_group_name_H-M   'P 1'
#
loop_
_entity.id
_entity.type
_entity.pdbx_description
1 polymer ?
#
loop_
_entity_poly.entity_id
_entity_poly.type
_entity_poly.pdbx_seq_one_letter_code
_entity_poly.pdbx_strand_id
1 'polypeptide(L)'
;MRTVELSEYETQYVPDVRLGPADRALCANGQLSARIGIRELPGDCLEVSAGACVGVLRLDALEIRIRPKYLGTDLDVLRMLEYADGRSDPLDVSRTVVGGAPHLRDLVALRVTEECERILVHGVHRDYVTVEDDLPAVRGRLLVDRQLLRHHGRLDRLACRFDEHDTDIVDNRLCAAALDVAARTAGPPTVRARARRAAARFTRIAPTPLGDLRTAWEGLDHHRHNAHYRDAHRWAVLLLSGGGLDGLFAEGPLASRALLIDMNVLFEAFGTRLMQEAAEGTGWTVREQSRHRGVLIDERSGRSYGEVRPDLLLSGTVDGVPLRLPVDLKYKLYDDRKLAPSDLYQAALYAQTLARQPAGTPPCCVLIHPGDATAARRSVAVRRFDGTLSARMRAVSLHLPTVLAAPEGAERREVLRKVWHAVTG
;
A
#
# COMPACT_ATOMS: atom_id res chain seq x y z
N MET A 1 21.59 -20.50 1.18
CA MET A 1 21.12 -19.34 0.41
C MET A 1 21.91 -18.13 0.90
N ARG A 2 22.58 -17.43 -0.01
CA ARG A 2 23.34 -16.23 0.29
C ARG A 2 22.38 -15.05 0.52
N THR A 3 22.67 -14.16 1.47
CA THR A 3 21.85 -12.96 1.71
C THR A 3 22.68 -11.71 1.35
N VAL A 4 22.05 -10.80 0.63
CA VAL A 4 22.59 -9.47 0.30
C VAL A 4 21.64 -8.42 0.84
N GLU A 5 22.19 -7.44 1.55
CA GLU A 5 21.43 -6.33 2.12
C GLU A 5 21.81 -5.03 1.40
N LEU A 6 20.80 -4.30 0.94
CA LEU A 6 20.94 -2.98 0.32
C LEU A 6 20.06 -1.99 1.05
N SER A 7 20.43 -0.71 0.97
CA SER A 7 19.50 0.38 1.27
C SER A 7 18.71 0.80 0.02
N GLU A 8 17.63 1.51 0.21
CA GLU A 8 16.93 2.17 -0.90
C GLU A 8 17.91 3.03 -1.73
N TYR A 9 17.73 3.00 -3.05
CA TYR A 9 18.58 3.71 -4.03
C TYR A 9 20.06 3.29 -4.06
N GLU A 10 20.38 2.15 -3.46
CA GLU A 10 21.72 1.58 -3.50
C GLU A 10 21.85 0.57 -4.64
N THR A 11 23.07 0.48 -5.19
CA THR A 11 23.44 -0.54 -6.19
C THR A 11 24.59 -1.36 -5.64
N GLN A 12 24.47 -2.68 -5.70
CA GLN A 12 25.53 -3.61 -5.30
C GLN A 12 25.82 -4.62 -6.40
N TYR A 13 27.07 -5.08 -6.44
CA TYR A 13 27.55 -6.11 -7.34
C TYR A 13 27.76 -7.39 -6.55
N VAL A 14 27.08 -8.45 -6.95
CA VAL A 14 27.08 -9.75 -6.26
C VAL A 14 27.79 -10.78 -7.14
N PRO A 15 29.05 -11.12 -6.85
CA PRO A 15 29.81 -12.11 -7.62
C PRO A 15 29.31 -13.53 -7.34
N ASP A 16 29.67 -14.45 -8.25
CA ASP A 16 29.42 -15.88 -8.15
C ASP A 16 27.94 -16.26 -8.02
N VAL A 17 27.07 -15.54 -8.72
CA VAL A 17 25.62 -15.83 -8.76
C VAL A 17 25.12 -15.86 -10.20
N ARG A 18 24.49 -16.97 -10.57
CA ARG A 18 23.78 -17.14 -11.84
C ARG A 18 22.27 -17.27 -11.59
N LEU A 19 21.49 -16.61 -12.43
CA LEU A 19 20.03 -16.75 -12.36
C LEU A 19 19.60 -18.03 -13.10
N GLY A 20 18.73 -18.80 -12.45
CA GLY A 20 18.00 -19.88 -13.10
C GLY A 20 16.91 -19.35 -14.05
N PRO A 21 16.30 -20.22 -14.89
CA PRO A 21 15.22 -19.81 -15.77
C PRO A 21 14.02 -19.20 -15.00
N ALA A 22 13.67 -19.76 -13.84
CA ALA A 22 12.60 -19.24 -12.99
C ALA A 22 12.93 -17.86 -12.39
N ASP A 23 14.18 -17.64 -12.01
CA ASP A 23 14.65 -16.34 -11.51
C ASP A 23 14.64 -15.28 -12.61
N ARG A 24 15.06 -15.63 -13.84
CA ARG A 24 15.01 -14.72 -14.99
C ARG A 24 13.58 -14.34 -15.33
N ALA A 25 12.65 -15.28 -15.34
CA ALA A 25 11.25 -15.01 -15.56
C ALA A 25 10.67 -14.09 -14.47
N LEU A 26 11.07 -14.32 -13.21
CA LEU A 26 10.69 -13.47 -12.09
C LEU A 26 11.24 -12.04 -12.24
N CYS A 27 12.53 -11.88 -12.57
CA CYS A 27 13.16 -10.58 -12.76
C CYS A 27 12.62 -9.81 -13.99
N ALA A 28 12.11 -10.51 -14.99
CA ALA A 28 11.46 -9.92 -16.16
C ALA A 28 10.03 -9.43 -15.88
N ASN A 29 9.47 -9.75 -14.72
CA ASN A 29 8.15 -9.26 -14.34
C ASN A 29 8.16 -7.72 -14.20
N GLY A 30 7.28 -7.04 -14.94
CA GLY A 30 7.23 -5.57 -15.00
C GLY A 30 6.99 -4.88 -13.66
N GLN A 31 6.27 -5.51 -12.75
CA GLN A 31 6.03 -4.99 -11.40
C GLN A 31 7.27 -5.07 -10.52
N LEU A 32 8.04 -6.14 -10.66
CA LEU A 32 9.30 -6.30 -9.94
C LEU A 32 10.37 -5.36 -10.50
N SER A 33 10.53 -5.31 -11.81
CA SER A 33 11.54 -4.49 -12.49
C SER A 33 11.34 -2.98 -12.28
N ALA A 34 10.10 -2.54 -12.00
CA ALA A 34 9.81 -1.15 -11.62
C ALA A 34 10.34 -0.77 -10.22
N ARG A 35 10.59 -1.76 -9.36
CA ARG A 35 11.03 -1.55 -7.96
C ARG A 35 12.50 -1.89 -7.74
N ILE A 36 12.99 -2.92 -8.40
CA ILE A 36 14.36 -3.41 -8.26
C ILE A 36 14.93 -3.78 -9.63
N GLY A 37 16.08 -3.22 -9.98
CA GLY A 37 16.84 -3.61 -11.17
C GLY A 37 17.76 -4.78 -10.84
N ILE A 38 17.66 -5.86 -11.62
CA ILE A 38 18.56 -7.02 -11.52
C ILE A 38 19.09 -7.31 -12.91
N ARG A 39 20.38 -7.26 -13.08
CA ARG A 39 21.04 -7.47 -14.37
C ARG A 39 22.23 -8.42 -14.23
N GLU A 40 22.27 -9.44 -15.09
CA GLU A 40 23.42 -10.33 -15.21
C GLU A 40 24.57 -9.62 -15.94
N LEU A 41 25.74 -9.66 -15.36
CA LEU A 41 26.97 -9.12 -15.91
C LEU A 41 27.94 -10.27 -16.28
N PRO A 42 28.94 -10.02 -17.15
CA PRO A 42 29.98 -11.01 -17.42
C PRO A 42 30.71 -11.46 -16.15
N GLY A 43 31.12 -12.75 -16.12
CA GLY A 43 31.85 -13.32 -14.97
C GLY A 43 30.97 -13.72 -13.80
N ASP A 44 29.73 -14.16 -14.07
CA ASP A 44 28.79 -14.67 -13.06
C ASP A 44 28.48 -13.64 -11.95
N CYS A 45 28.40 -12.39 -12.32
CA CYS A 45 28.12 -11.28 -11.41
C CYS A 45 26.71 -10.72 -11.66
N LEU A 46 25.99 -10.43 -10.58
CA LEU A 46 24.71 -9.72 -10.65
C LEU A 46 24.90 -8.28 -10.20
N GLU A 47 24.40 -7.34 -11.01
CA GLU A 47 24.15 -5.97 -10.56
C GLU A 47 22.72 -5.93 -10.00
N VAL A 48 22.59 -5.52 -8.75
CA VAL A 48 21.32 -5.34 -8.05
C VAL A 48 21.18 -3.90 -7.65
N SER A 49 20.16 -3.20 -8.17
CA SER A 49 19.88 -1.80 -7.83
C SER A 49 18.49 -1.65 -7.26
N ALA A 50 18.39 -1.17 -6.04
CA ALA A 50 17.14 -0.88 -5.36
C ALA A 50 16.59 0.47 -5.80
N GLY A 51 15.27 0.54 -6.07
CA GLY A 51 14.52 1.78 -6.21
C GLY A 51 14.02 2.32 -4.88
N ALA A 52 12.91 3.05 -4.92
CA ALA A 52 12.18 3.50 -3.72
C ALA A 52 11.32 2.36 -3.15
N CYS A 53 11.94 1.27 -2.73
CA CYS A 53 11.22 0.13 -2.18
C CYS A 53 11.95 -0.50 -1.01
N VAL A 54 11.18 -1.12 -0.11
CA VAL A 54 11.66 -1.83 1.08
C VAL A 54 11.07 -3.23 1.13
N GLY A 55 11.87 -4.21 1.55
CA GLY A 55 11.39 -5.58 1.75
C GLY A 55 12.36 -6.65 1.31
N VAL A 56 11.85 -7.78 0.84
CA VAL A 56 12.63 -8.99 0.55
C VAL A 56 12.26 -9.57 -0.80
N LEU A 57 13.28 -9.95 -1.57
CA LEU A 57 13.16 -10.75 -2.78
C LEU A 57 14.00 -12.03 -2.63
N ARG A 58 13.42 -13.20 -2.86
CA ARG A 58 14.08 -14.49 -2.82
C ARG A 58 14.24 -15.06 -4.22
N LEU A 59 15.47 -15.24 -4.64
CA LEU A 59 15.89 -16.02 -5.79
C LEU A 59 16.35 -17.40 -5.32
N ASP A 60 16.59 -18.34 -6.23
CA ASP A 60 16.94 -19.71 -5.86
C ASP A 60 18.22 -19.78 -5.00
N ALA A 61 19.25 -19.01 -5.37
CA ALA A 61 20.53 -18.96 -4.66
C ALA A 61 20.73 -17.74 -3.76
N LEU A 62 19.90 -16.68 -3.91
CA LEU A 62 20.14 -15.37 -3.31
C LEU A 62 18.87 -14.82 -2.65
N GLU A 63 18.99 -14.31 -1.42
CA GLU A 63 17.99 -13.48 -0.78
C GLU A 63 18.46 -12.03 -0.79
N ILE A 64 17.68 -11.15 -1.39
CA ILE A 64 17.94 -9.71 -1.46
C ILE A 64 17.03 -9.03 -0.46
N ARG A 65 17.61 -8.26 0.46
CA ARG A 65 16.90 -7.48 1.48
C ARG A 65 17.15 -6.01 1.23
N ILE A 66 16.08 -5.23 1.10
CA ILE A 66 16.14 -3.80 0.92
C ILE A 66 15.65 -3.15 2.20
N ARG A 67 16.53 -2.38 2.84
CA ARG A 67 16.25 -1.68 4.11
C ARG A 67 15.79 -0.24 3.86
N PRO A 68 14.92 0.27 4.73
CA PRO A 68 14.49 1.66 4.64
C PRO A 68 15.65 2.59 4.94
N LYS A 69 15.75 3.68 4.18
CA LYS A 69 16.81 4.69 4.34
C LYS A 69 16.40 5.81 5.31
N TYR A 70 15.12 6.16 5.37
CA TYR A 70 14.60 7.29 6.17
C TYR A 70 13.79 6.83 7.39
N LEU A 71 13.56 5.55 7.49
CA LEU A 71 12.97 4.87 8.64
C LEU A 71 14.05 4.01 9.28
N GLY A 72 14.11 3.95 10.59
CA GLY A 72 15.17 3.22 11.29
C GLY A 72 15.11 1.71 11.06
N THR A 73 13.91 1.13 10.98
CA THR A 73 13.70 -0.32 10.97
C THR A 73 12.51 -0.74 10.11
N ASP A 74 12.46 -2.02 9.76
CA ASP A 74 11.30 -2.63 9.10
C ASP A 74 10.02 -2.52 9.94
N LEU A 75 10.14 -2.44 11.26
CA LEU A 75 9.00 -2.20 12.16
C LEU A 75 8.43 -0.79 11.96
N ASP A 76 9.26 0.19 11.68
CA ASP A 76 8.79 1.55 11.42
C ASP A 76 8.06 1.63 10.07
N VAL A 77 8.47 0.83 9.08
CA VAL A 77 7.71 0.65 7.83
C VAL A 77 6.34 0.03 8.10
N LEU A 78 6.28 -0.99 8.94
CA LEU A 78 5.00 -1.58 9.34
C LEU A 78 4.11 -0.56 10.07
N ARG A 79 4.64 0.19 11.01
CA ARG A 79 3.91 1.27 11.70
C ARG A 79 3.40 2.33 10.73
N MET A 80 4.20 2.67 9.73
CA MET A 80 3.79 3.61 8.69
C MET A 80 2.63 3.05 7.84
N LEU A 81 2.66 1.74 7.51
CA LEU A 81 1.55 1.04 6.86
C LEU A 81 0.29 1.04 7.74
N GLU A 82 0.42 0.67 9.02
CA GLU A 82 -0.69 0.67 9.98
C GLU A 82 -1.31 2.05 10.14
N TYR A 83 -0.48 3.07 10.25
CA TYR A 83 -0.94 4.45 10.35
C TYR A 83 -1.65 4.92 9.08
N ALA A 84 -1.10 4.66 7.89
CA ALA A 84 -1.73 5.00 6.62
C ALA A 84 -3.12 4.35 6.47
N ASP A 85 -3.29 3.14 7.01
CA ASP A 85 -4.57 2.42 7.06
C ASP A 85 -5.54 2.92 8.15
N GLY A 86 -5.13 3.88 8.98
CA GLY A 86 -5.95 4.45 10.05
C GLY A 86 -6.10 3.55 11.28
N ARG A 87 -5.14 2.67 11.54
CA ARG A 87 -5.13 1.79 12.72
C ARG A 87 -4.50 2.47 13.92
N SER A 88 -5.11 2.26 15.08
CA SER A 88 -4.61 2.70 16.38
C SER A 88 -4.04 1.54 17.24
N ASP A 89 -4.15 0.28 16.77
CA ASP A 89 -3.69 -0.91 17.50
C ASP A 89 -2.37 -1.44 16.90
N PRO A 90 -1.20 -0.98 17.39
CA PRO A 90 0.09 -1.38 16.85
C PRO A 90 0.40 -2.83 17.13
N LEU A 91 1.15 -3.47 16.24
CA LEU A 91 1.61 -4.84 16.41
C LEU A 91 2.53 -4.99 17.63
N ASP A 92 2.16 -5.83 18.59
CA ASP A 92 3.06 -6.19 19.69
C ASP A 92 4.07 -7.27 19.26
N VAL A 93 5.19 -6.80 18.74
CA VAL A 93 6.27 -7.68 18.26
C VAL A 93 7.03 -8.34 19.40
N SER A 94 7.05 -7.72 20.60
CA SER A 94 7.88 -8.15 21.72
C SER A 94 7.53 -9.54 22.23
N ARG A 95 6.26 -9.93 22.13
CA ARG A 95 5.76 -11.23 22.61
C ARG A 95 5.97 -12.39 21.64
N THR A 96 6.24 -12.12 20.38
CA THR A 96 6.15 -13.15 19.34
C THR A 96 7.47 -13.42 18.65
N VAL A 97 8.37 -12.45 18.56
CA VAL A 97 9.65 -12.59 17.86
C VAL A 97 10.80 -12.67 18.87
N VAL A 98 11.35 -13.86 19.02
CA VAL A 98 12.53 -14.14 19.86
C VAL A 98 13.73 -14.34 18.91
N GLY A 99 14.83 -13.60 19.13
CA GLY A 99 16.10 -13.90 18.49
C GLY A 99 16.51 -13.05 17.29
N GLY A 100 16.13 -11.78 17.24
CA GLY A 100 16.62 -10.82 16.22
C GLY A 100 15.55 -9.83 15.75
N ALA A 101 15.96 -8.81 15.03
CA ALA A 101 15.02 -7.87 14.42
C ALA A 101 14.25 -8.60 13.30
N PRO A 102 12.91 -8.66 13.36
CA PRO A 102 12.12 -9.30 12.33
C PRO A 102 12.17 -8.50 11.04
N HIS A 103 12.17 -9.19 9.91
CA HIS A 103 12.07 -8.55 8.61
C HIS A 103 10.61 -8.17 8.30
N LEU A 104 10.43 -7.20 7.41
CA LEU A 104 9.11 -6.69 7.04
C LEU A 104 8.13 -7.82 6.65
N ARG A 105 8.59 -8.82 5.92
CA ARG A 105 7.77 -9.98 5.55
C ARG A 105 7.28 -10.77 6.76
N ASP A 106 8.13 -10.95 7.76
CA ASP A 106 7.78 -11.66 8.99
C ASP A 106 6.76 -10.88 9.80
N LEU A 107 6.89 -9.54 9.81
CA LEU A 107 5.94 -8.63 10.45
C LEU A 107 4.57 -8.67 9.77
N VAL A 108 4.54 -8.63 8.44
CA VAL A 108 3.28 -8.75 7.68
C VAL A 108 2.65 -10.12 7.87
N ALA A 109 3.44 -11.21 7.84
CA ALA A 109 2.95 -12.56 8.11
C ALA A 109 2.39 -12.71 9.54
N LEU A 110 3.03 -12.09 10.51
CA LEU A 110 2.54 -12.04 11.90
C LEU A 110 1.21 -11.30 11.97
N ARG A 111 1.11 -10.13 11.31
CA ARG A 111 -0.12 -9.33 11.30
C ARG A 111 -1.29 -10.06 10.67
N VAL A 112 -1.09 -10.67 9.49
CA VAL A 112 -2.09 -11.55 8.86
C VAL A 112 -2.56 -12.63 9.84
N THR A 113 -1.61 -13.27 10.53
CA THR A 113 -1.92 -14.36 11.47
C THR A 113 -2.76 -13.86 12.64
N GLU A 114 -2.42 -12.72 13.23
CA GLU A 114 -3.18 -12.13 14.35
C GLU A 114 -4.59 -11.73 13.96
N GLU A 115 -4.75 -11.09 12.80
CA GLU A 115 -6.08 -10.71 12.33
C GLU A 115 -6.96 -11.93 12.04
N CYS A 116 -6.39 -12.96 11.42
CA CYS A 116 -7.13 -14.21 11.20
C CYS A 116 -7.46 -14.94 12.52
N GLU A 117 -6.58 -14.91 13.53
CA GLU A 117 -6.87 -15.44 14.85
C GLU A 117 -8.01 -14.66 15.53
N ARG A 118 -8.06 -13.32 15.37
CA ARG A 118 -9.17 -12.49 15.84
C ARG A 118 -10.50 -12.89 15.18
N ILE A 119 -10.51 -13.12 13.87
CA ILE A 119 -11.70 -13.61 13.16
C ILE A 119 -12.18 -14.94 13.74
N LEU A 120 -11.25 -15.87 14.00
CA LEU A 120 -11.60 -17.16 14.62
C LEU A 120 -12.20 -17.05 16.02
N VAL A 121 -11.90 -15.97 16.75
CA VAL A 121 -12.50 -15.68 18.07
C VAL A 121 -13.86 -15.00 17.94
N HIS A 122 -13.98 -14.01 17.04
CA HIS A 122 -15.24 -13.27 16.83
C HIS A 122 -16.32 -14.06 16.10
N GLY A 123 -15.90 -15.05 15.31
CA GLY A 123 -16.79 -15.87 14.48
C GLY A 123 -16.51 -15.66 12.99
N VAL A 124 -16.59 -16.76 12.26
CA VAL A 124 -16.36 -16.80 10.81
C VAL A 124 -17.58 -16.33 10.06
N HIS A 125 -17.37 -15.50 9.06
CA HIS A 125 -18.46 -15.05 8.19
C HIS A 125 -19.01 -16.19 7.34
N ARG A 126 -20.33 -16.17 7.15
CA ARG A 126 -21.05 -17.07 6.25
C ARG A 126 -21.89 -16.23 5.32
N ASP A 127 -21.97 -16.65 4.08
CA ASP A 127 -22.83 -16.00 3.11
C ASP A 127 -23.56 -17.03 2.23
N TYR A 128 -24.54 -16.56 1.48
CA TYR A 128 -25.28 -17.39 0.56
C TYR A 128 -24.47 -17.62 -0.71
N VAL A 129 -24.17 -18.90 -0.97
CA VAL A 129 -23.47 -19.36 -2.17
C VAL A 129 -24.46 -20.12 -3.03
N THR A 130 -24.60 -19.71 -4.28
CA THR A 130 -25.44 -20.45 -5.25
C THR A 130 -24.75 -21.75 -5.63
N VAL A 131 -25.38 -22.87 -5.32
CA VAL A 131 -24.91 -24.23 -5.61
C VAL A 131 -25.78 -24.85 -6.69
N GLU A 132 -25.14 -25.55 -7.63
CA GLU A 132 -25.83 -26.41 -8.60
C GLU A 132 -25.47 -27.86 -8.32
N ASP A 133 -26.45 -28.64 -7.89
CA ASP A 133 -26.23 -30.05 -7.56
C ASP A 133 -27.41 -30.93 -8.02
N ASP A 134 -27.17 -32.24 -8.14
CA ASP A 134 -28.15 -33.23 -8.52
C ASP A 134 -28.73 -33.92 -7.28
N LEU A 135 -29.94 -33.49 -6.86
CA LEU A 135 -30.58 -33.89 -5.60
C LEU A 135 -31.71 -34.90 -5.81
N PRO A 136 -32.04 -35.70 -4.80
CA PRO A 136 -33.19 -36.63 -4.87
C PRO A 136 -34.55 -35.94 -4.80
N ALA A 137 -34.60 -34.67 -4.41
CA ALA A 137 -35.77 -33.83 -4.35
C ALA A 137 -35.48 -32.43 -4.83
N VAL A 138 -36.46 -31.69 -5.32
CA VAL A 138 -36.32 -30.30 -5.76
C VAL A 138 -35.96 -29.41 -4.58
N ARG A 139 -34.83 -28.70 -4.71
CA ARG A 139 -34.44 -27.63 -3.81
C ARG A 139 -34.15 -26.38 -4.65
N GLY A 140 -34.79 -25.26 -4.32
CA GLY A 140 -34.61 -24.03 -5.10
C GLY A 140 -35.20 -24.15 -6.51
N ARG A 141 -34.42 -23.86 -7.54
CA ARG A 141 -34.85 -23.85 -8.95
C ARG A 141 -34.37 -25.11 -9.65
N LEU A 142 -35.33 -25.84 -10.30
CA LEU A 142 -34.97 -26.94 -11.20
C LEU A 142 -34.34 -26.41 -12.50
N LEU A 143 -33.20 -26.93 -12.88
CA LEU A 143 -32.50 -26.61 -14.12
C LEU A 143 -32.97 -27.57 -15.23
N VAL A 144 -34.11 -27.23 -15.87
CA VAL A 144 -34.81 -28.10 -16.82
C VAL A 144 -33.90 -28.52 -17.97
N ASP A 145 -33.13 -27.58 -18.55
CA ASP A 145 -32.25 -27.89 -19.67
C ASP A 145 -31.14 -28.89 -19.25
N ARG A 146 -30.57 -28.70 -18.09
CA ARG A 146 -29.58 -29.62 -17.53
C ARG A 146 -30.19 -30.97 -17.19
N GLN A 147 -31.39 -30.99 -16.66
CA GLN A 147 -32.14 -32.20 -16.36
C GLN A 147 -32.38 -33.04 -17.62
N LEU A 148 -32.81 -32.43 -18.70
CA LEU A 148 -33.05 -33.13 -19.97
C LEU A 148 -31.75 -33.62 -20.62
N LEU A 149 -30.71 -32.82 -20.62
CA LEU A 149 -29.44 -33.14 -21.27
C LEU A 149 -28.65 -34.21 -20.50
N ARG A 150 -28.61 -34.15 -19.16
CA ARG A 150 -27.79 -35.06 -18.34
C ARG A 150 -28.52 -36.27 -17.83
N HIS A 151 -29.79 -36.09 -17.45
CA HIS A 151 -30.53 -37.16 -16.79
C HIS A 151 -31.63 -37.78 -17.67
N HIS A 152 -31.76 -37.30 -18.93
CA HIS A 152 -32.72 -37.88 -19.90
C HIS A 152 -34.13 -38.08 -19.33
N GLY A 153 -34.61 -37.16 -18.47
CA GLY A 153 -35.92 -37.23 -17.84
C GLY A 153 -36.02 -38.17 -16.61
N ARG A 154 -34.90 -38.72 -16.12
CA ARG A 154 -34.92 -39.48 -14.83
C ARG A 154 -35.31 -38.57 -13.68
N LEU A 155 -36.13 -39.09 -12.77
CA LEU A 155 -36.65 -38.34 -11.62
C LEU A 155 -35.99 -38.70 -10.28
N ASP A 156 -35.06 -39.65 -10.27
CA ASP A 156 -34.28 -40.05 -9.11
C ASP A 156 -33.10 -39.08 -8.79
N ARG A 157 -32.76 -38.19 -9.75
CA ARG A 157 -31.82 -37.10 -9.60
C ARG A 157 -32.32 -35.89 -10.34
N LEU A 158 -32.44 -34.78 -9.61
CA LEU A 158 -32.98 -33.52 -10.10
C LEU A 158 -31.89 -32.46 -10.09
N ALA A 159 -31.57 -31.93 -11.27
CA ALA A 159 -30.58 -30.87 -11.41
C ALA A 159 -31.15 -29.55 -10.82
N CYS A 160 -30.68 -29.17 -9.66
CA CYS A 160 -31.20 -28.03 -8.90
C CYS A 160 -30.17 -26.92 -8.78
N ARG A 161 -30.62 -25.66 -8.73
CA ARG A 161 -29.86 -24.49 -8.31
C ARG A 161 -30.51 -23.92 -7.07
N PHE A 162 -29.75 -23.79 -6.01
CA PHE A 162 -30.22 -23.29 -4.72
C PHE A 162 -29.14 -22.52 -4.01
N ASP A 163 -29.53 -21.66 -3.09
CA ASP A 163 -28.58 -20.93 -2.25
C ASP A 163 -28.34 -21.71 -0.96
N GLU A 164 -27.08 -21.83 -0.59
CA GLU A 164 -26.63 -22.48 0.63
C GLU A 164 -25.81 -21.49 1.48
N HIS A 165 -26.10 -21.46 2.77
CA HIS A 165 -25.40 -20.59 3.72
C HIS A 165 -24.11 -21.28 4.15
N ASP A 166 -22.99 -20.91 3.52
CA ASP A 166 -21.72 -21.60 3.63
C ASP A 166 -20.62 -20.69 4.18
N THR A 167 -19.58 -21.31 4.69
CA THR A 167 -18.32 -20.68 5.09
C THR A 167 -17.28 -20.69 3.96
N ASP A 168 -17.46 -21.51 2.92
CA ASP A 168 -16.53 -21.57 1.79
C ASP A 168 -16.75 -20.43 0.81
N ILE A 169 -16.51 -19.22 1.29
CA ILE A 169 -16.68 -17.94 0.60
C ILE A 169 -15.34 -17.24 0.38
N VAL A 170 -15.33 -16.24 -0.50
CA VAL A 170 -14.12 -15.50 -0.88
C VAL A 170 -13.40 -14.89 0.34
N ASP A 171 -14.16 -14.36 1.30
CA ASP A 171 -13.65 -13.80 2.56
C ASP A 171 -12.71 -14.78 3.28
N ASN A 172 -13.19 -16.00 3.47
CA ASN A 172 -12.43 -17.04 4.18
C ASN A 172 -11.33 -17.67 3.32
N ARG A 173 -11.56 -17.81 2.01
CA ARG A 173 -10.54 -18.33 1.06
C ARG A 173 -9.34 -17.39 0.98
N LEU A 174 -9.55 -16.08 1.01
CA LEU A 174 -8.48 -15.08 1.02
C LEU A 174 -7.61 -15.21 2.27
N CYS A 175 -8.25 -15.34 3.45
CA CYS A 175 -7.55 -15.58 4.71
C CYS A 175 -6.77 -16.90 4.68
N ALA A 176 -7.37 -17.99 4.16
CA ALA A 176 -6.72 -19.29 4.05
C ALA A 176 -5.45 -19.23 3.18
N ALA A 177 -5.55 -18.59 2.01
CA ALA A 177 -4.42 -18.42 1.09
C ALA A 177 -3.28 -17.62 1.70
N ALA A 178 -3.59 -16.51 2.37
CA ALA A 178 -2.58 -15.67 3.02
C ALA A 178 -1.88 -16.39 4.18
N LEU A 179 -2.63 -17.11 5.00
CA LEU A 179 -2.08 -17.92 6.11
C LEU A 179 -1.19 -19.05 5.59
N ASP A 180 -1.51 -19.67 4.48
CA ASP A 180 -0.67 -20.68 3.84
C ASP A 180 0.66 -20.09 3.37
N VAL A 181 0.65 -18.92 2.74
CA VAL A 181 1.88 -18.19 2.38
C VAL A 181 2.67 -17.81 3.64
N ALA A 182 2.04 -17.27 4.67
CA ALA A 182 2.70 -16.94 5.94
C ALA A 182 3.35 -18.17 6.57
N ALA A 183 2.65 -19.30 6.60
CA ALA A 183 3.13 -20.57 7.15
C ALA A 183 4.35 -21.15 6.42
N ARG A 184 4.47 -20.88 5.11
CA ARG A 184 5.62 -21.33 4.29
C ARG A 184 6.78 -20.36 4.33
N THR A 185 6.54 -19.08 4.42
CA THR A 185 7.55 -18.04 4.15
C THR A 185 8.08 -17.30 5.37
N ALA A 186 7.37 -17.31 6.50
CA ALA A 186 7.84 -16.66 7.72
C ALA A 186 9.14 -17.29 8.23
N GLY A 187 10.13 -16.46 8.56
CA GLY A 187 11.42 -16.86 9.11
C GLY A 187 11.31 -17.36 10.55
N PRO A 188 10.74 -16.59 11.50
CA PRO A 188 10.65 -16.99 12.89
C PRO A 188 9.79 -18.25 13.11
N PRO A 189 10.30 -19.29 13.78
CA PRO A 189 9.55 -20.54 14.00
C PRO A 189 8.22 -20.35 14.73
N THR A 190 8.16 -19.38 15.65
CA THR A 190 6.94 -19.03 16.41
C THR A 190 5.84 -18.50 15.50
N VAL A 191 6.16 -17.54 14.60
CA VAL A 191 5.23 -16.99 13.62
C VAL A 191 4.75 -18.09 12.68
N ARG A 192 5.68 -18.88 12.16
CA ARG A 192 5.37 -19.99 11.24
C ARG A 192 4.46 -21.03 11.89
N ALA A 193 4.68 -21.37 13.15
CA ALA A 193 3.84 -22.32 13.87
C ALA A 193 2.43 -21.77 14.13
N ARG A 194 2.30 -20.48 14.48
CA ARG A 194 0.98 -19.83 14.62
C ARG A 194 0.25 -19.80 13.30
N ALA A 195 0.90 -19.34 12.23
CA ALA A 195 0.32 -19.29 10.89
C ALA A 195 -0.17 -20.68 10.41
N ARG A 196 0.62 -21.74 10.63
CA ARG A 196 0.21 -23.13 10.30
C ARG A 196 -1.04 -23.58 11.05
N ARG A 197 -1.16 -23.24 12.34
CA ARG A 197 -2.35 -23.59 13.13
C ARG A 197 -3.59 -22.87 12.63
N ALA A 198 -3.46 -21.56 12.36
CA ALA A 198 -4.55 -20.77 11.79
C ALA A 198 -4.92 -21.26 10.38
N ALA A 199 -3.94 -21.50 9.51
CA ALA A 199 -4.14 -22.05 8.17
C ALA A 199 -4.92 -23.37 8.18
N ALA A 200 -4.55 -24.31 9.05
CA ALA A 200 -5.26 -25.58 9.19
C ALA A 200 -6.74 -25.43 9.59
N ARG A 201 -7.08 -24.38 10.34
CA ARG A 201 -8.48 -24.06 10.67
C ARG A 201 -9.21 -23.45 9.49
N PHE A 202 -8.62 -22.47 8.81
CA PHE A 202 -9.24 -21.82 7.65
C PHE A 202 -9.39 -22.77 6.45
N THR A 203 -8.46 -23.70 6.23
CA THR A 203 -8.60 -24.75 5.19
C THR A 203 -9.82 -25.65 5.42
N ARG A 204 -10.22 -25.87 6.68
CA ARG A 204 -11.46 -26.64 6.98
C ARG A 204 -12.71 -25.78 6.80
N ILE A 205 -12.61 -24.46 7.04
CA ILE A 205 -13.68 -23.48 6.91
C ILE A 205 -13.97 -23.21 5.43
N ALA A 206 -12.90 -23.04 4.64
CA ALA A 206 -12.94 -22.74 3.23
C ALA A 206 -11.96 -23.68 2.48
N PRO A 207 -12.40 -24.89 2.13
CA PRO A 207 -11.56 -25.88 1.47
C PRO A 207 -11.26 -25.57 0.01
N THR A 208 -12.07 -24.75 -0.66
CA THR A 208 -11.85 -24.35 -2.03
C THR A 208 -10.66 -23.37 -2.09
N PRO A 209 -9.64 -23.63 -2.93
CA PRO A 209 -8.55 -22.69 -3.12
C PRO A 209 -9.03 -21.31 -3.59
N LEU A 210 -8.34 -20.26 -3.17
CA LEU A 210 -8.55 -18.94 -3.74
C LEU A 210 -8.21 -19.01 -5.24
N GLY A 211 -9.10 -18.50 -6.06
CA GLY A 211 -8.84 -18.33 -7.49
C GLY A 211 -7.90 -17.15 -7.75
N ASP A 212 -8.16 -16.41 -8.81
CA ASP A 212 -7.41 -15.19 -9.12
C ASP A 212 -7.59 -14.13 -8.01
N LEU A 213 -6.47 -13.65 -7.46
CA LEU A 213 -6.46 -12.72 -6.33
C LEU A 213 -7.13 -11.39 -6.68
N ARG A 214 -6.92 -10.90 -7.90
CA ARG A 214 -7.48 -9.62 -8.34
C ARG A 214 -9.00 -9.70 -8.41
N THR A 215 -9.52 -10.72 -9.07
CA THR A 215 -10.97 -10.98 -9.16
C THR A 215 -11.57 -11.14 -7.77
N ALA A 216 -10.89 -11.86 -6.88
CA ALA A 216 -11.32 -12.05 -5.50
C ALA A 216 -11.40 -10.71 -4.75
N TRP A 217 -10.37 -9.86 -4.87
CA TRP A 217 -10.33 -8.56 -4.20
C TRP A 217 -11.35 -7.57 -4.74
N GLU A 218 -11.47 -7.46 -6.07
CA GLU A 218 -12.45 -6.57 -6.72
C GLU A 218 -13.90 -6.97 -6.43
N GLY A 219 -14.15 -8.26 -6.16
CA GLY A 219 -15.47 -8.79 -5.80
C GLY A 219 -15.78 -8.73 -4.30
N LEU A 220 -14.83 -8.33 -3.44
CA LEU A 220 -15.07 -8.22 -2.00
C LEU A 220 -15.80 -6.93 -1.66
N ASP A 221 -16.95 -7.06 -1.00
CA ASP A 221 -17.69 -5.94 -0.41
C ASP A 221 -17.70 -6.06 1.12
N HIS A 222 -17.28 -5.00 1.81
CA HIS A 222 -17.26 -4.96 3.28
C HIS A 222 -18.49 -4.24 3.80
N HIS A 223 -19.40 -5.01 4.36
CA HIS A 223 -20.63 -4.55 5.00
C HIS A 223 -20.61 -4.88 6.51
N ARG A 224 -21.68 -4.55 7.22
CA ARG A 224 -21.78 -4.71 8.69
C ARG A 224 -21.48 -6.14 9.20
N HIS A 225 -21.75 -7.17 8.41
CA HIS A 225 -21.59 -8.58 8.84
C HIS A 225 -20.16 -9.11 8.67
N ASN A 226 -19.37 -8.54 7.76
CA ASN A 226 -17.98 -8.92 7.52
C ASN A 226 -16.98 -7.77 7.76
N ALA A 227 -17.42 -6.67 8.37
CA ALA A 227 -16.55 -5.50 8.62
C ALA A 227 -15.30 -5.85 9.42
N HIS A 228 -15.37 -6.86 10.31
CA HIS A 228 -14.23 -7.35 11.10
C HIS A 228 -13.19 -8.12 10.27
N TYR A 229 -13.46 -8.41 9.00
CA TYR A 229 -12.49 -8.99 8.06
C TYR A 229 -11.62 -7.96 7.35
N ARG A 230 -12.04 -6.70 7.33
CA ARG A 230 -11.40 -5.65 6.52
C ARG A 230 -9.88 -5.60 6.69
N ASP A 231 -9.43 -5.65 7.92
CA ASP A 231 -8.00 -5.57 8.23
C ASP A 231 -7.26 -6.85 7.80
N ALA A 232 -7.84 -8.02 8.11
CA ALA A 232 -7.27 -9.30 7.68
C ALA A 232 -7.14 -9.36 6.15
N HIS A 233 -8.16 -8.91 5.42
CA HIS A 233 -8.16 -8.90 3.96
C HIS A 233 -7.08 -7.97 3.39
N ARG A 234 -6.92 -6.76 3.92
CA ARG A 234 -5.88 -5.82 3.49
C ARG A 234 -4.48 -6.40 3.66
N TRP A 235 -4.17 -6.95 4.85
CA TRP A 235 -2.89 -7.58 5.12
C TRP A 235 -2.69 -8.85 4.30
N ALA A 236 -3.75 -9.63 4.09
CA ALA A 236 -3.74 -10.80 3.21
C ALA A 236 -3.37 -10.42 1.77
N VAL A 237 -4.03 -9.40 1.22
CA VAL A 237 -3.74 -8.89 -0.13
C VAL A 237 -2.31 -8.38 -0.22
N LEU A 238 -1.84 -7.59 0.76
CA LEU A 238 -0.47 -7.10 0.79
C LEU A 238 0.56 -8.25 0.75
N LEU A 239 0.33 -9.30 1.52
CA LEU A 239 1.20 -10.48 1.54
C LEU A 239 1.12 -11.27 0.24
N LEU A 240 -0.08 -11.48 -0.31
CA LEU A 240 -0.33 -12.26 -1.52
C LEU A 240 0.10 -11.55 -2.79
N SER A 241 0.00 -10.22 -2.83
CA SER A 241 0.44 -9.40 -3.98
C SER A 241 1.94 -9.13 -4.01
N GLY A 242 2.69 -9.58 -2.99
CA GLY A 242 4.12 -9.28 -2.91
C GLY A 242 4.43 -7.80 -2.62
N GLY A 243 3.52 -7.08 -1.95
CA GLY A 243 3.71 -5.69 -1.52
C GLY A 243 3.09 -4.63 -2.44
N GLY A 244 2.20 -5.03 -3.36
CA GLY A 244 1.42 -4.08 -4.17
C GLY A 244 0.33 -3.42 -3.34
N LEU A 245 0.36 -2.08 -3.19
CA LEU A 245 -0.67 -1.29 -2.52
C LEU A 245 -1.75 -0.79 -3.50
N ASP A 246 -1.44 -0.72 -4.80
CA ASP A 246 -2.29 -0.12 -5.84
C ASP A 246 -3.15 -1.12 -6.62
N GLY A 247 -3.47 -2.28 -6.06
CA GLY A 247 -4.27 -3.27 -6.78
C GLY A 247 -3.57 -3.90 -8.00
N LEU A 248 -2.28 -3.65 -8.20
CA LEU A 248 -1.46 -4.32 -9.20
C LEU A 248 -0.97 -5.64 -8.61
N PHE A 249 -1.79 -6.66 -8.75
CA PHE A 249 -1.53 -7.98 -8.19
C PHE A 249 -0.48 -8.73 -9.01
N ALA A 250 0.56 -9.20 -8.30
CA ALA A 250 1.45 -10.18 -8.86
C ALA A 250 0.77 -11.55 -8.81
N GLU A 251 0.53 -12.15 -9.96
CA GLU A 251 -0.01 -13.50 -10.05
C GLU A 251 1.06 -14.55 -9.76
N GLY A 252 0.67 -15.63 -9.07
CA GLY A 252 1.44 -16.86 -8.97
C GLY A 252 2.69 -16.81 -8.08
N PRO A 253 3.86 -17.28 -8.58
CA PRO A 253 5.04 -17.51 -7.75
C PRO A 253 5.69 -16.26 -7.15
N LEU A 254 5.32 -15.05 -7.60
CA LEU A 254 5.87 -13.79 -7.07
C LEU A 254 5.51 -13.59 -5.59
N ALA A 255 4.27 -13.85 -5.20
CA ALA A 255 3.78 -13.67 -3.82
C ALA A 255 4.59 -14.49 -2.80
N SER A 256 5.03 -15.69 -3.16
CA SER A 256 5.85 -16.52 -2.27
C SER A 256 7.32 -16.12 -2.23
N ARG A 257 7.82 -15.39 -3.24
CA ARG A 257 9.23 -15.04 -3.42
C ARG A 257 9.56 -13.58 -3.15
N ALA A 258 8.61 -12.67 -3.27
CA ALA A 258 8.82 -11.24 -3.06
C ALA A 258 7.80 -10.65 -2.07
N LEU A 259 8.24 -9.69 -1.29
CA LEU A 259 7.44 -8.67 -0.60
C LEU A 259 8.23 -7.37 -0.69
N LEU A 260 7.87 -6.50 -1.63
CA LEU A 260 8.53 -5.22 -1.86
C LEU A 260 7.48 -4.10 -1.82
N ILE A 261 7.53 -3.29 -0.79
CA ILE A 261 6.65 -2.13 -0.60
C ILE A 261 7.22 -0.94 -1.37
N ASP A 262 6.40 -0.31 -2.20
CA ASP A 262 6.74 0.96 -2.84
C ASP A 262 6.62 2.10 -1.82
N MET A 263 7.76 2.72 -1.51
CA MET A 263 7.81 3.75 -0.48
C MET A 263 7.26 5.09 -0.95
N ASN A 264 7.16 5.34 -2.26
CA ASN A 264 6.48 6.55 -2.75
C ASN A 264 4.99 6.47 -2.46
N VAL A 265 4.36 5.33 -2.81
CA VAL A 265 2.94 5.09 -2.56
C VAL A 265 2.63 5.07 -1.07
N LEU A 266 3.48 4.41 -0.27
CA LEU A 266 3.31 4.38 1.17
C LEU A 266 3.44 5.78 1.79
N PHE A 267 4.41 6.58 1.36
CA PHE A 267 4.61 7.94 1.86
C PHE A 267 3.46 8.86 1.49
N GLU A 268 2.90 8.72 0.28
CA GLU A 268 1.72 9.47 -0.15
C GLU A 268 0.50 9.15 0.73
N ALA A 269 0.21 7.86 0.95
CA ALA A 269 -0.89 7.44 1.83
C ALA A 269 -0.68 7.91 3.28
N PHE A 270 0.54 7.74 3.81
CA PHE A 270 0.92 8.21 5.15
C PHE A 270 0.77 9.73 5.31
N GLY A 271 1.34 10.50 4.37
CA GLY A 271 1.29 11.96 4.40
C GLY A 271 -0.13 12.50 4.26
N THR A 272 -0.96 11.84 3.44
CA THR A 272 -2.38 12.14 3.31
C THR A 272 -3.10 11.99 4.65
N ARG A 273 -2.95 10.84 5.31
CA ARG A 273 -3.55 10.60 6.62
C ARG A 273 -3.04 11.58 7.68
N LEU A 274 -1.73 11.83 7.70
CA LEU A 274 -1.10 12.77 8.63
C LEU A 274 -1.67 14.18 8.48
N MET A 275 -1.84 14.65 7.25
CA MET A 275 -2.39 15.98 6.99
C MET A 275 -3.89 16.06 7.30
N GLN A 276 -4.65 15.00 7.09
CA GLN A 276 -6.06 14.91 7.50
C GLN A 276 -6.19 15.04 9.02
N GLU A 277 -5.41 14.24 9.77
CA GLU A 277 -5.38 14.29 11.25
C GLU A 277 -4.89 15.67 11.77
N ALA A 278 -3.84 16.23 11.17
CA ALA A 278 -3.31 17.54 11.55
C ALA A 278 -4.28 18.71 11.27
N ALA A 279 -5.19 18.53 10.33
CA ALA A 279 -6.22 19.54 10.00
C ALA A 279 -7.43 19.49 10.94
N GLU A 280 -7.59 18.43 11.73
CA GLU A 280 -8.72 18.31 12.65
C GLU A 280 -8.78 19.47 13.64
N GLY A 281 -9.94 20.08 13.77
CA GLY A 281 -10.15 21.25 14.64
C GLY A 281 -9.58 22.57 14.16
N THR A 282 -8.90 22.62 13.00
CA THR A 282 -8.31 23.87 12.46
C THR A 282 -9.26 24.69 11.59
N GLY A 283 -10.40 24.13 11.21
CA GLY A 283 -11.32 24.75 10.24
C GLY A 283 -10.88 24.62 8.77
N TRP A 284 -9.79 23.89 8.51
CA TRP A 284 -9.34 23.57 7.16
C TRP A 284 -9.83 22.21 6.69
N THR A 285 -9.96 22.06 5.38
CA THR A 285 -10.29 20.79 4.73
C THR A 285 -9.11 20.29 3.91
N VAL A 286 -8.88 18.99 3.93
CA VAL A 286 -7.85 18.30 3.14
C VAL A 286 -8.56 17.44 2.11
N ARG A 287 -8.33 17.73 0.83
CA ARG A 287 -8.81 16.91 -0.29
C ARG A 287 -7.64 16.19 -0.94
N GLU A 288 -7.71 14.88 -0.96
CA GLU A 288 -6.73 14.03 -1.63
C GLU A 288 -7.01 13.94 -3.12
N GLN A 289 -5.94 13.89 -3.90
CA GLN A 289 -5.93 13.58 -5.33
C GLN A 289 -7.04 14.28 -6.14
N SER A 290 -7.36 15.53 -5.77
CA SER A 290 -8.43 16.29 -6.42
C SER A 290 -8.10 16.56 -7.89
N ARG A 291 -9.00 16.14 -8.79
CA ARG A 291 -8.83 16.26 -10.24
C ARG A 291 -9.36 17.60 -10.74
N HIS A 292 -8.50 18.40 -11.34
CA HIS A 292 -8.83 19.72 -11.90
C HIS A 292 -8.73 19.67 -13.40
N ARG A 293 -9.88 19.45 -14.06
CA ARG A 293 -10.03 19.54 -15.51
C ARG A 293 -10.28 21.00 -15.91
N GLY A 294 -9.84 21.39 -17.13
CA GLY A 294 -10.02 22.75 -17.61
C GLY A 294 -8.98 23.75 -17.10
N VAL A 295 -7.96 23.31 -16.39
CA VAL A 295 -6.77 24.09 -16.05
C VAL A 295 -5.81 24.17 -17.24
N LEU A 296 -5.60 23.04 -17.91
CA LEU A 296 -4.87 22.95 -19.17
C LEU A 296 -5.88 22.81 -20.30
N ILE A 297 -5.95 23.79 -21.18
CA ILE A 297 -6.94 23.88 -22.26
C ILE A 297 -6.19 23.88 -23.60
N ASP A 298 -6.65 23.06 -24.52
CA ASP A 298 -6.28 23.17 -25.94
C ASP A 298 -7.00 24.38 -26.55
N GLU A 299 -6.24 25.41 -26.90
CA GLU A 299 -6.79 26.68 -27.37
C GLU A 299 -7.56 26.53 -28.70
N ARG A 300 -7.20 25.54 -29.53
CA ARG A 300 -7.85 25.30 -30.82
C ARG A 300 -9.22 24.63 -30.67
N SER A 301 -9.33 23.67 -29.75
CA SER A 301 -10.57 22.91 -29.56
C SER A 301 -11.43 23.41 -28.41
N GLY A 302 -10.89 24.25 -27.53
CA GLY A 302 -11.51 24.69 -26.28
C GLY A 302 -11.71 23.56 -25.25
N ARG A 303 -11.14 22.37 -25.49
CA ARG A 303 -11.29 21.21 -24.63
C ARG A 303 -10.15 21.13 -23.64
N SER A 304 -10.39 20.42 -22.52
CA SER A 304 -9.34 20.10 -21.56
C SER A 304 -8.24 19.29 -22.27
N TYR A 305 -7.01 19.82 -22.22
CA TYR A 305 -5.82 19.14 -22.76
C TYR A 305 -5.32 18.06 -21.80
N GLY A 306 -5.54 18.25 -20.48
CA GLY A 306 -5.15 17.35 -19.44
C GLY A 306 -5.78 17.74 -18.11
N GLU A 307 -5.48 16.97 -17.05
CA GLU A 307 -5.90 17.30 -15.69
C GLU A 307 -4.69 17.62 -14.82
N VAL A 308 -4.88 18.54 -13.88
CA VAL A 308 -3.92 18.88 -12.85
C VAL A 308 -4.42 18.21 -11.56
N ARG A 309 -3.55 17.41 -10.94
CA ARG A 309 -3.90 16.57 -9.78
C ARG A 309 -2.80 16.64 -8.74
N PRO A 310 -2.87 17.55 -7.77
CA PRO A 310 -1.98 17.54 -6.62
C PRO A 310 -2.32 16.36 -5.71
N ASP A 311 -1.34 15.87 -4.94
CA ASP A 311 -1.58 14.82 -3.95
C ASP A 311 -2.60 15.29 -2.91
N LEU A 312 -2.42 16.53 -2.39
CA LEU A 312 -3.39 17.15 -1.48
C LEU A 312 -3.70 18.59 -1.91
N LEU A 313 -4.94 19.00 -1.66
CA LEU A 313 -5.36 20.38 -1.73
C LEU A 313 -5.96 20.81 -0.38
N LEU A 314 -5.22 21.63 0.36
CA LEU A 314 -5.69 22.22 1.61
C LEU A 314 -6.54 23.44 1.29
N SER A 315 -7.69 23.58 1.94
CA SER A 315 -8.59 24.74 1.78
C SER A 315 -9.10 25.20 3.13
N GLY A 316 -9.00 26.47 3.39
CA GLY A 316 -9.43 27.08 4.65
C GLY A 316 -9.66 28.57 4.51
N THR A 317 -9.95 29.23 5.64
CA THR A 317 -10.14 30.69 5.71
C THR A 317 -9.27 31.22 6.83
N VAL A 318 -8.49 32.28 6.54
CA VAL A 318 -7.69 33.01 7.51
C VAL A 318 -8.09 34.49 7.43
N ASP A 319 -8.47 35.05 8.52
CA ASP A 319 -8.95 36.48 8.62
C ASP A 319 -10.06 36.80 7.59
N GLY A 320 -10.96 35.83 7.34
CA GLY A 320 -12.06 35.99 6.38
C GLY A 320 -11.66 35.79 4.91
N VAL A 321 -10.38 35.58 4.62
CA VAL A 321 -9.87 35.36 3.25
C VAL A 321 -9.80 33.86 2.98
N PRO A 322 -10.49 33.35 1.93
CA PRO A 322 -10.38 31.94 1.55
C PRO A 322 -9.03 31.67 0.92
N LEU A 323 -8.35 30.65 1.46
CA LEU A 323 -7.03 30.21 1.04
C LEU A 323 -7.10 28.81 0.42
N ARG A 324 -6.20 28.54 -0.52
CA ARG A 324 -5.93 27.22 -1.07
C ARG A 324 -4.44 26.99 -1.17
N LEU A 325 -3.99 25.85 -0.68
CA LEU A 325 -2.58 25.47 -0.68
C LEU A 325 -2.44 24.04 -1.27
N PRO A 326 -1.97 23.93 -2.52
CA PRO A 326 -1.61 22.61 -3.06
C PRO A 326 -0.38 22.06 -2.36
N VAL A 327 -0.40 20.77 -2.08
CA VAL A 327 0.68 20.03 -1.46
C VAL A 327 1.01 18.82 -2.30
N ASP A 328 2.30 18.56 -2.46
CA ASP A 328 2.85 17.44 -3.20
C ASP A 328 3.76 16.61 -2.27
N LEU A 329 3.57 15.31 -2.25
CA LEU A 329 4.24 14.38 -1.34
C LEU A 329 5.34 13.65 -2.10
N LYS A 330 6.60 13.81 -1.69
CA LYS A 330 7.74 13.24 -2.41
C LYS A 330 8.63 12.44 -1.46
N TYR A 331 8.70 11.14 -1.66
CA TYR A 331 9.62 10.28 -0.92
C TYR A 331 11.04 10.40 -1.51
N LYS A 332 11.68 11.55 -1.29
CA LYS A 332 13.03 11.88 -1.79
C LYS A 332 13.80 12.64 -0.73
N LEU A 333 15.14 12.47 -0.69
CA LEU A 333 16.03 13.27 0.16
C LEU A 333 16.24 14.65 -0.45
N TYR A 334 15.65 15.64 0.17
CA TYR A 334 15.87 17.04 -0.19
C TYR A 334 16.57 17.86 0.89
N ASP A 335 16.93 17.26 2.02
CA ASP A 335 17.67 17.96 3.07
C ASP A 335 19.06 18.39 2.55
N ASP A 336 19.80 17.48 1.93
CA ASP A 336 21.15 17.73 1.42
C ASP A 336 21.22 17.97 -0.09
N ARG A 337 20.13 17.72 -0.82
CA ARG A 337 20.09 17.83 -2.28
C ARG A 337 19.19 18.94 -2.75
N LYS A 338 19.47 19.48 -3.93
CA LYS A 338 18.55 20.40 -4.60
C LYS A 338 17.29 19.66 -5.00
N LEU A 339 16.16 20.36 -4.96
CA LEU A 339 14.90 19.86 -5.49
C LEU A 339 15.07 19.50 -6.97
N ALA A 340 14.51 18.36 -7.37
CA ALA A 340 14.59 17.94 -8.77
C ALA A 340 13.83 18.93 -9.68
N PRO A 341 14.37 19.26 -10.85
CA PRO A 341 13.70 20.19 -11.78
C PRO A 341 12.25 19.80 -12.12
N SER A 342 12.00 18.50 -12.30
CA SER A 342 10.64 17.98 -12.56
C SER A 342 9.67 18.32 -11.43
N ASP A 343 10.11 18.14 -10.17
CA ASP A 343 9.27 18.40 -9.00
C ASP A 343 9.04 19.92 -8.82
N LEU A 344 10.05 20.74 -9.15
CA LEU A 344 9.91 22.20 -9.16
C LEU A 344 8.91 22.68 -10.23
N TYR A 345 8.95 22.12 -11.45
CA TYR A 345 8.01 22.48 -12.52
C TYR A 345 6.59 22.05 -12.16
N GLN A 346 6.41 20.87 -11.61
CA GLN A 346 5.12 20.38 -11.15
C GLN A 346 4.55 21.26 -10.02
N ALA A 347 5.36 21.57 -9.01
CA ALA A 347 4.95 22.43 -7.89
C ALA A 347 4.65 23.87 -8.35
N ALA A 348 5.43 24.41 -9.30
CA ALA A 348 5.16 25.73 -9.87
C ALA A 348 3.82 25.76 -10.62
N LEU A 349 3.51 24.73 -11.41
CA LEU A 349 2.23 24.60 -12.08
C LEU A 349 1.09 24.55 -11.07
N TYR A 350 1.21 23.73 -10.01
CA TYR A 350 0.22 23.63 -8.94
C TYR A 350 0.02 24.97 -8.23
N ALA A 351 1.11 25.67 -7.90
CA ALA A 351 1.03 26.99 -7.28
C ALA A 351 0.27 27.96 -8.14
N GLN A 352 0.61 28.09 -9.44
CA GLN A 352 0.00 29.06 -10.35
C GLN A 352 -1.46 28.76 -10.66
N THR A 353 -1.85 27.48 -10.67
CA THR A 353 -3.18 27.07 -11.14
C THR A 353 -4.19 26.84 -10.02
N LEU A 354 -3.74 26.35 -8.85
CA LEU A 354 -4.62 25.89 -7.79
C LEU A 354 -4.51 26.73 -6.49
N ALA A 355 -3.35 27.37 -6.26
CA ALA A 355 -3.17 28.13 -5.04
C ALA A 355 -4.04 29.39 -5.02
N ARG A 356 -4.54 29.71 -3.82
CA ARG A 356 -5.21 31.00 -3.52
C ARG A 356 -4.59 31.55 -2.26
N GLN A 357 -4.02 32.74 -2.36
CA GLN A 357 -3.32 33.45 -1.31
C GLN A 357 -3.91 34.84 -1.11
N PRO A 358 -3.64 35.53 0.01
CA PRO A 358 -4.00 36.92 0.18
C PRO A 358 -3.40 37.83 -0.89
N ALA A 359 -4.05 38.95 -1.16
CA ALA A 359 -3.54 39.89 -2.16
C ALA A 359 -2.10 40.33 -1.82
N GLY A 360 -1.25 40.38 -2.83
CA GLY A 360 0.18 40.71 -2.67
C GLY A 360 1.08 39.56 -2.26
N THR A 361 0.52 38.39 -1.93
CA THR A 361 1.32 37.18 -1.63
C THR A 361 1.41 36.30 -2.88
N PRO A 362 2.62 35.86 -3.30
CA PRO A 362 2.77 34.99 -4.46
C PRO A 362 2.13 33.62 -4.19
N PRO A 363 1.51 33.00 -5.22
CA PRO A 363 0.93 31.68 -5.09
C PRO A 363 2.00 30.67 -4.66
N CYS A 364 1.62 29.77 -3.74
CA CYS A 364 2.54 28.83 -3.11
C CYS A 364 2.07 27.39 -3.28
N CYS A 365 3.03 26.47 -3.51
CA CYS A 365 2.87 25.03 -3.36
C CYS A 365 3.85 24.52 -2.31
N VAL A 366 3.45 23.52 -1.52
CA VAL A 366 4.31 22.88 -0.53
C VAL A 366 4.71 21.50 -1.02
N LEU A 367 6.01 21.20 -0.97
CA LEU A 367 6.58 19.86 -1.16
C LEU A 367 6.90 19.28 0.22
N ILE A 368 6.26 18.18 0.57
CA ILE A 368 6.55 17.46 1.81
C ILE A 368 7.45 16.27 1.49
N HIS A 369 8.54 16.10 2.23
CA HIS A 369 9.48 15.00 2.05
C HIS A 369 10.01 14.48 3.40
N PRO A 370 10.53 13.23 3.48
CA PRO A 370 11.20 12.75 4.68
C PRO A 370 12.52 13.52 4.92
N GLY A 371 12.88 13.70 6.19
CA GLY A 371 14.12 14.38 6.57
C GLY A 371 14.44 14.24 8.05
N ASP A 372 15.56 14.85 8.47
CA ASP A 372 16.14 14.73 9.81
C ASP A 372 15.38 15.51 10.89
N ALA A 373 14.53 16.44 10.50
CA ALA A 373 13.66 17.17 11.42
C ALA A 373 12.37 17.61 10.73
N THR A 374 11.30 17.81 11.50
CA THR A 374 10.05 18.38 10.98
C THR A 374 10.16 19.91 10.96
N ALA A 375 10.40 20.48 9.79
CA ALA A 375 10.57 21.93 9.60
C ALA A 375 10.41 22.35 8.13
N ALA A 376 10.07 23.62 7.91
CA ALA A 376 10.23 24.26 6.61
C ALA A 376 11.71 24.48 6.33
N ARG A 377 12.30 23.72 5.40
CA ARG A 377 13.74 23.70 5.15
C ARG A 377 14.19 24.64 4.05
N ARG A 378 13.42 24.76 3.01
CA ARG A 378 13.82 25.50 1.81
C ARG A 378 12.63 26.20 1.17
N SER A 379 12.85 27.40 0.65
CA SER A 379 11.88 28.11 -0.17
C SER A 379 12.55 28.51 -1.49
N VAL A 380 11.94 28.11 -2.59
CA VAL A 380 12.38 28.45 -3.95
C VAL A 380 11.35 29.40 -4.56
N ALA A 381 11.80 30.53 -5.05
CA ALA A 381 10.97 31.52 -5.72
C ALA A 381 11.12 31.40 -7.26
N VAL A 382 10.03 31.35 -7.97
CA VAL A 382 9.99 31.48 -9.43
C VAL A 382 9.78 32.95 -9.75
N ARG A 383 10.70 33.53 -10.53
CA ARG A 383 10.61 34.89 -11.01
C ARG A 383 10.33 34.92 -12.51
N ARG A 384 9.55 35.88 -12.93
CA ARG A 384 9.44 36.23 -14.36
C ARG A 384 10.72 36.95 -14.80
N PHE A 385 10.87 37.11 -16.11
CA PHE A 385 12.03 37.80 -16.69
C PHE A 385 12.14 39.27 -16.20
N ASP A 386 11.01 39.91 -15.90
CA ASP A 386 10.94 41.27 -15.31
C ASP A 386 11.29 41.33 -13.82
N GLY A 387 11.67 40.21 -13.21
CA GLY A 387 12.04 40.09 -11.79
C GLY A 387 10.85 39.92 -10.84
N THR A 388 9.60 39.99 -11.30
CA THR A 388 8.43 39.80 -10.46
C THR A 388 8.27 38.35 -10.02
N LEU A 389 7.79 38.13 -8.79
CA LEU A 389 7.55 36.79 -8.25
C LEU A 389 6.31 36.17 -8.92
N SER A 390 6.49 35.04 -9.57
CA SER A 390 5.43 34.29 -10.23
C SER A 390 4.82 33.21 -9.35
N ALA A 391 5.65 32.50 -8.57
CA ALA A 391 5.24 31.45 -7.66
C ALA A 391 6.31 31.23 -6.57
N ARG A 392 5.91 30.55 -5.50
CA ARG A 392 6.81 30.08 -4.45
C ARG A 392 6.60 28.58 -4.24
N MET A 393 7.67 27.83 -4.06
CA MET A 393 7.63 26.45 -3.62
C MET A 393 8.36 26.35 -2.28
N ARG A 394 7.69 25.78 -1.27
CA ARG A 394 8.28 25.53 0.04
C ARG A 394 8.51 24.04 0.20
N ALA A 395 9.72 23.63 0.59
CA ALA A 395 10.03 22.26 0.97
C ALA A 395 9.94 22.13 2.49
N VAL A 396 9.14 21.18 2.93
CA VAL A 396 8.92 20.85 4.34
C VAL A 396 9.39 19.44 4.57
N SER A 397 10.40 19.27 5.43
CA SER A 397 10.84 17.95 5.86
C SER A 397 10.00 17.42 7.01
N LEU A 398 9.78 16.10 7.04
CA LEU A 398 9.14 15.38 8.13
C LEU A 398 10.13 14.38 8.74
N HIS A 399 10.32 14.45 10.04
CA HIS A 399 11.06 13.42 10.77
C HIS A 399 10.14 12.24 11.09
N LEU A 400 10.13 11.26 10.19
CA LEU A 400 9.21 10.12 10.23
C LEU A 400 9.27 9.35 11.57
N PRO A 401 10.46 9.05 12.15
CA PRO A 401 10.52 8.36 13.44
C PRO A 401 9.79 9.09 14.56
N THR A 402 9.91 10.43 14.63
CA THR A 402 9.21 11.22 15.66
C THR A 402 7.69 11.19 15.45
N VAL A 403 7.25 11.29 14.20
CA VAL A 403 5.81 11.27 13.89
C VAL A 403 5.19 9.90 14.19
N LEU A 404 5.90 8.81 13.89
CA LEU A 404 5.44 7.44 14.13
C LEU A 404 5.51 7.03 15.60
N ALA A 405 6.48 7.56 16.37
CA ALA A 405 6.66 7.20 17.78
C ALA A 405 5.73 7.98 18.72
N ALA A 406 5.11 9.06 18.27
CA ALA A 406 4.26 9.91 19.11
C ALA A 406 3.02 9.15 19.60
N PRO A 407 2.88 8.89 20.90
CA PRO A 407 1.72 8.20 21.47
C PRO A 407 0.46 9.06 21.36
N GLU A 408 -0.69 8.42 21.40
CA GLU A 408 -1.97 9.14 21.44
C GLU A 408 -2.03 10.12 22.62
N GLY A 409 -2.72 11.24 22.44
CA GLY A 409 -2.92 12.24 23.50
C GLY A 409 -2.19 13.57 23.26
N ALA A 410 -1.61 14.15 24.32
CA ALA A 410 -1.03 15.50 24.26
C ALA A 410 0.21 15.56 23.35
N GLU A 411 1.06 14.55 23.40
CA GLU A 411 2.28 14.48 22.60
C GLU A 411 1.97 14.35 21.10
N ARG A 412 0.99 13.52 20.75
CA ARG A 412 0.51 13.41 19.38
C ARG A 412 -0.01 14.75 18.85
N ARG A 413 -0.85 15.43 19.62
CA ARG A 413 -1.37 16.77 19.25
C ARG A 413 -0.26 17.80 19.03
N GLU A 414 0.79 17.77 19.86
CA GLU A 414 1.94 18.67 19.69
C GLU A 414 2.72 18.39 18.41
N VAL A 415 2.94 17.12 18.08
CA VAL A 415 3.58 16.71 16.82
C VAL A 415 2.75 17.14 15.62
N LEU A 416 1.44 16.90 15.65
CA LEU A 416 0.52 17.32 14.58
C LEU A 416 0.49 18.84 14.41
N ARG A 417 0.47 19.58 15.51
CA ARG A 417 0.53 21.03 15.48
C ARG A 417 1.83 21.55 14.83
N LYS A 418 2.97 20.94 15.13
CA LYS A 418 4.26 21.27 14.50
C LYS A 418 4.25 20.97 13.01
N VAL A 419 3.73 19.82 12.60
CA VAL A 419 3.57 19.45 11.18
C VAL A 419 2.68 20.47 10.49
N TRP A 420 1.51 20.75 11.06
CA TRP A 420 0.56 21.71 10.51
C TRP A 420 1.18 23.09 10.31
N HIS A 421 1.84 23.60 11.34
CA HIS A 421 2.50 24.91 11.27
C HIS A 421 3.64 24.95 10.24
N ALA A 422 4.42 23.87 10.11
CA ALA A 422 5.47 23.81 9.10
C ALA A 422 4.91 23.84 7.66
N VAL A 423 3.72 23.30 7.46
CA VAL A 423 3.07 23.22 6.13
C VAL A 423 2.29 24.51 5.82
N THR A 424 1.59 25.11 6.78
CA THR A 424 0.69 26.25 6.54
C THR A 424 1.32 27.61 6.91
N GLY A 425 2.32 27.63 7.77
CA GLY A 425 2.97 28.84 8.35
C GLY A 425 3.99 29.56 7.49
#